data_bef4d104fc39e3d4656a7d017507b358
#
_entry.id   bef4d104fc39e3d4656a7d017507b358
#
_cell.length_a   1.000
_cell.length_b   1.000
_cell.length_c   1.000
_cell.angle_alpha   90.00
_cell.angle_beta   90.00
_cell.angle_gamma   90.00
#
_symmetry.space_group_name_H-M   'P 1'
#
loop_
_entity.id
_entity.type
_entity.pdbx_description
1 polymer ?
#
loop_
_entity_poly.entity_id
_entity_poly.type
_entity_poly.pdbx_seq_one_letter_code
_entity_poly.pdbx_strand_id
1 'polypeptide(L)'
;LNPDDLTKSVDEEFNLSRSSIQRYLRIYQLTDKLKEALDNGKIGVKVAVDLSFISTIYQDLIADYIKENDVKIDKKMSEKIKTVSERQHLNDKTLFEILNGKISEEVKVKPKKTSIKVSKKVLNKYFKPEQKQDEIDKIIEKALEMYYQN
;
A
#
# COMPACT_ATOMS: atom_id res chain seq x y z
N LEU A 1 1.36 -25.71 -16.72
CA LEU A 1 2.27 -25.84 -15.58
C LEU A 1 1.75 -24.98 -14.43
N ASN A 2 1.54 -25.63 -13.30
CA ASN A 2 1.13 -24.92 -12.08
C ASN A 2 2.27 -24.00 -11.61
N PRO A 3 2.02 -22.74 -11.24
CA PRO A 3 3.07 -21.83 -10.72
C PRO A 3 3.88 -22.41 -9.56
N ASP A 4 3.28 -23.26 -8.74
CA ASP A 4 3.95 -23.93 -7.62
C ASP A 4 4.95 -25.01 -8.08
N ASP A 5 4.72 -25.66 -9.21
CA ASP A 5 5.62 -26.66 -9.78
C ASP A 5 6.82 -26.00 -10.48
N LEU A 6 6.60 -24.85 -11.11
CA LEU A 6 7.67 -24.03 -11.69
C LEU A 6 8.63 -23.51 -10.61
N THR A 7 8.10 -23.04 -9.48
CA THR A 7 8.91 -22.53 -8.38
C THR A 7 9.75 -23.63 -7.73
N LYS A 8 9.25 -24.85 -7.61
CA LYS A 8 9.99 -25.99 -7.07
C LYS A 8 11.15 -26.42 -7.98
N SER A 9 10.90 -26.49 -9.30
CA SER A 9 11.96 -26.90 -10.24
C SER A 9 13.10 -25.88 -10.32
N VAL A 10 12.79 -24.59 -10.26
CA VAL A 10 13.80 -23.52 -10.24
C VAL A 10 14.55 -23.47 -8.90
N ASP A 11 13.87 -23.75 -7.79
CA ASP A 11 14.46 -23.81 -6.45
C ASP A 11 15.52 -24.92 -6.38
N GLU A 12 15.21 -26.09 -6.94
CA GLU A 12 16.12 -27.22 -6.99
C GLU A 12 17.31 -27.01 -7.94
N GLU A 13 17.09 -26.37 -9.09
CA GLU A 13 18.12 -26.17 -10.11
C GLU A 13 19.12 -25.06 -9.76
N PHE A 14 18.65 -23.95 -9.17
CA PHE A 14 19.46 -22.77 -8.89
C PHE A 14 19.74 -22.53 -7.41
N ASN A 15 19.26 -23.38 -6.52
CA ASN A 15 19.40 -23.26 -5.07
C ASN A 15 18.98 -21.89 -4.52
N LEU A 16 17.93 -21.32 -5.10
CA LEU A 16 17.33 -20.03 -4.72
C LEU A 16 16.20 -20.23 -3.72
N SER A 17 16.06 -19.34 -2.76
CA SER A 17 14.91 -19.38 -1.87
C SER A 17 13.63 -19.04 -2.62
N ARG A 18 12.49 -19.61 -2.21
CA ARG A 18 11.15 -19.34 -2.77
C ARG A 18 10.83 -17.84 -2.82
N SER A 19 11.25 -17.10 -1.81
CA SER A 19 11.06 -15.65 -1.77
C SER A 19 11.90 -14.91 -2.84
N SER A 20 13.09 -15.39 -3.13
CA SER A 20 13.94 -14.85 -4.20
C SER A 20 13.34 -15.08 -5.57
N ILE A 21 12.82 -16.28 -5.82
CA ILE A 21 12.15 -16.62 -7.08
C ILE A 21 10.93 -15.71 -7.30
N GLN A 22 10.12 -15.51 -6.29
CA GLN A 22 8.97 -14.61 -6.39
C GLN A 22 9.35 -13.16 -6.67
N ARG A 23 10.45 -12.66 -6.08
CA ARG A 23 10.98 -11.33 -6.41
C ARG A 23 11.42 -11.24 -7.88
N TYR A 24 12.11 -12.23 -8.41
CA TYR A 24 12.53 -12.25 -9.81
C TYR A 24 11.33 -12.32 -10.77
N LEU A 25 10.31 -13.09 -10.44
CA LEU A 25 9.07 -13.13 -11.21
C LEU A 25 8.36 -11.76 -11.23
N ARG A 26 8.38 -11.05 -10.11
CA ARG A 26 7.86 -9.68 -10.04
C ARG A 26 8.67 -8.70 -10.88
N ILE A 27 10.00 -8.77 -10.82
CA ILE A 27 10.89 -7.95 -11.63
C ILE A 27 10.68 -8.21 -13.12
N TYR A 28 10.41 -9.45 -13.50
CA TYR A 28 10.10 -9.80 -14.89
C TYR A 28 8.85 -9.08 -15.42
N GLN A 29 7.89 -8.76 -14.56
CA GLN A 29 6.67 -8.03 -14.91
C GLN A 29 6.85 -6.52 -15.03
N LEU A 30 8.03 -5.98 -14.72
CA LEU A 30 8.31 -4.56 -14.93
C LEU A 30 8.33 -4.20 -16.42
N THR A 31 8.02 -2.93 -16.71
CA THR A 31 8.27 -2.39 -18.06
C THR A 31 9.76 -2.37 -18.37
N ASP A 32 10.10 -2.41 -19.65
CA ASP A 32 11.49 -2.41 -20.11
C ASP A 32 12.25 -1.16 -19.63
N LYS A 33 11.58 -0.01 -19.58
CA LYS A 33 12.14 1.24 -19.04
C LYS A 33 12.53 1.14 -17.57
N LEU A 34 11.70 0.51 -16.73
CA LEU A 34 12.04 0.29 -15.31
C LEU A 34 13.07 -0.80 -15.11
N LYS A 35 13.11 -1.82 -15.96
CA LYS A 35 14.21 -2.82 -15.96
C LYS A 35 15.55 -2.14 -16.26
N GLU A 36 15.59 -1.23 -17.22
CA GLU A 36 16.78 -0.43 -17.51
C GLU A 36 17.22 0.42 -16.29
N ALA A 37 16.28 1.03 -15.59
CA ALA A 37 16.57 1.77 -14.35
C ALA A 37 17.15 0.87 -13.25
N LEU A 38 16.67 -0.37 -13.14
CA LEU A 38 17.21 -1.38 -12.23
C LEU A 38 18.65 -1.77 -12.62
N ASP A 39 18.89 -2.05 -13.89
CA ASP A 39 20.20 -2.43 -14.42
C ASP A 39 21.24 -1.31 -14.25
N ASN A 40 20.80 -0.06 -14.36
CA ASN A 40 21.65 1.12 -14.16
C ASN A 40 21.81 1.52 -12.68
N GLY A 41 21.26 0.74 -11.75
CA GLY A 41 21.38 1.01 -10.30
C GLY A 41 20.60 2.23 -9.81
N LYS A 42 19.64 2.74 -10.58
CA LYS A 42 18.76 3.85 -10.20
C LYS A 42 17.66 3.45 -9.25
N ILE A 43 17.29 2.17 -9.27
CA ILE A 43 16.40 1.52 -8.31
C ILE A 43 17.02 0.22 -7.81
N GLY A 44 16.75 -0.14 -6.56
CA GLY A 44 17.15 -1.42 -5.99
C GLY A 44 16.10 -2.50 -6.21
N VAL A 45 16.46 -3.76 -5.94
CA VAL A 45 15.57 -4.92 -6.10
C VAL A 45 14.26 -4.76 -5.32
N LYS A 46 14.31 -4.27 -4.09
CA LYS A 46 13.10 -4.04 -3.26
C LYS A 46 12.18 -3.00 -3.88
N VAL A 47 12.74 -1.90 -4.36
CA VAL A 47 12.01 -0.83 -5.08
C VAL A 47 11.37 -1.38 -6.35
N ALA A 48 12.11 -2.16 -7.13
CA ALA A 48 11.63 -2.81 -8.34
C ALA A 48 10.41 -3.71 -8.06
N VAL A 49 10.47 -4.50 -7.00
CA VAL A 49 9.34 -5.34 -6.57
C VAL A 49 8.13 -4.50 -6.17
N ASP A 50 8.31 -3.43 -5.40
CA ASP A 50 7.21 -2.54 -5.01
C ASP A 50 6.55 -1.88 -6.22
N LEU A 51 7.36 -1.41 -7.18
CA LEU A 51 6.86 -0.77 -8.40
C LEU A 51 6.20 -1.76 -9.38
N SER A 52 6.48 -3.06 -9.28
CA SER A 52 5.80 -4.06 -10.10
C SER A 52 4.30 -4.20 -9.83
N PHE A 53 3.82 -3.69 -8.71
CA PHE A 53 2.41 -3.71 -8.32
C PHE A 53 1.59 -2.54 -8.88
N ILE A 54 2.22 -1.52 -9.42
CA ILE A 54 1.53 -0.39 -10.04
C ILE A 54 1.32 -0.60 -11.54
N SER A 55 0.40 0.16 -12.14
CA SER A 55 0.14 0.04 -13.57
C SER A 55 1.37 0.38 -14.42
N THR A 56 1.46 -0.21 -15.60
CA THR A 56 2.58 -0.01 -16.55
C THR A 56 2.73 1.45 -16.97
N ILE A 57 1.64 2.20 -17.05
CA ILE A 57 1.67 3.63 -17.36
C ILE A 57 2.48 4.41 -16.31
N TYR A 58 2.21 4.16 -15.04
CA TYR A 58 2.95 4.81 -13.94
C TYR A 58 4.37 4.30 -13.81
N GLN A 59 4.61 3.03 -14.12
CA GLN A 59 5.98 2.50 -14.19
C GLN A 59 6.82 3.26 -15.21
N ASP A 60 6.29 3.53 -16.39
CA ASP A 60 6.97 4.28 -17.44
C ASP A 60 7.17 5.74 -17.07
N LEU A 61 6.17 6.39 -16.44
CA LEU A 61 6.33 7.75 -15.93
C LEU A 61 7.44 7.89 -14.89
N ILE A 62 7.55 6.91 -14.00
CA ILE A 62 8.63 6.86 -12.99
C ILE A 62 9.98 6.68 -13.68
N ALA A 63 10.07 5.78 -14.64
CA ALA A 63 11.31 5.54 -15.38
C ALA A 63 11.76 6.78 -16.15
N ASP A 64 10.86 7.48 -16.81
CA ASP A 64 11.13 8.72 -17.50
C ASP A 64 11.57 9.83 -16.54
N TYR A 65 10.93 9.95 -15.39
CA TYR A 65 11.33 10.89 -14.33
C TYR A 65 12.75 10.61 -13.81
N ILE A 66 13.08 9.35 -13.57
CA ILE A 66 14.42 8.92 -13.14
C ILE A 66 15.48 9.37 -14.16
N LYS A 67 15.19 9.13 -15.44
CA LYS A 67 16.11 9.44 -16.53
C LYS A 67 16.29 10.95 -16.75
N GLU A 68 15.19 11.71 -16.74
CA GLU A 68 15.20 13.15 -16.96
C GLU A 68 15.87 13.93 -15.83
N ASN A 69 15.71 13.49 -14.59
CA ASN A 69 16.22 14.18 -13.41
C ASN A 69 17.50 13.56 -12.83
N ASP A 70 17.96 12.45 -13.42
CA ASP A 70 19.12 11.67 -12.93
C ASP A 70 19.05 11.33 -11.43
N VAL A 71 17.89 10.93 -10.97
CA VAL A 71 17.61 10.63 -9.56
C VAL A 71 17.50 9.14 -9.31
N LYS A 72 17.59 8.75 -8.05
CA LYS A 72 17.30 7.39 -7.56
C LYS A 72 15.99 7.39 -6.80
N ILE A 73 15.26 6.30 -6.91
CA ILE A 73 14.07 6.06 -6.10
C ILE A 73 14.44 5.20 -4.90
N ASP A 74 14.20 5.70 -3.72
CA ASP A 74 14.46 4.99 -2.49
C ASP A 74 13.27 4.10 -2.05
N LYS A 75 13.51 3.29 -1.03
CA LYS A 75 12.51 2.38 -0.48
C LYS A 75 11.28 3.11 0.06
N LYS A 76 11.45 4.28 0.69
CA LYS A 76 10.34 5.06 1.25
C LYS A 76 9.42 5.59 0.16
N MET A 77 10.00 6.07 -0.93
CA MET A 77 9.24 6.52 -2.10
C MET A 77 8.45 5.37 -2.73
N SER A 78 9.07 4.22 -2.95
CA SER A 78 8.40 3.07 -3.57
C SER A 78 7.27 2.52 -2.72
N GLU A 79 7.48 2.37 -1.42
CA GLU A 79 6.43 1.94 -0.48
C GLU A 79 5.25 2.91 -0.46
N LYS A 80 5.51 4.19 -0.56
CA LYS A 80 4.48 5.22 -0.60
C LYS A 80 3.68 5.18 -1.90
N ILE A 81 4.36 5.09 -3.04
CA ILE A 81 3.72 4.97 -4.35
C ILE A 81 2.84 3.72 -4.39
N LYS A 82 3.35 2.58 -3.93
CA LYS A 82 2.61 1.33 -3.82
C LYS A 82 1.36 1.48 -2.95
N THR A 83 1.50 2.06 -1.76
CA THR A 83 0.38 2.26 -0.82
C THR A 83 -0.71 3.15 -1.41
N VAL A 84 -0.33 4.23 -2.09
CA VAL A 84 -1.27 5.14 -2.75
C VAL A 84 -1.98 4.45 -3.92
N SER A 85 -1.25 3.62 -4.68
CA SER A 85 -1.81 2.82 -5.76
C SER A 85 -2.83 1.80 -5.27
N GLU A 86 -2.53 1.08 -4.19
CA GLU A 86 -3.42 0.10 -3.56
C GLU A 86 -4.73 0.73 -3.06
N ARG A 87 -4.69 1.99 -2.68
CA ARG A 87 -5.87 2.78 -2.28
C ARG A 87 -6.61 3.41 -3.45
N GLN A 88 -6.18 3.15 -4.69
CA GLN A 88 -6.75 3.72 -5.90
C GLN A 88 -6.69 5.26 -5.97
N HIS A 89 -5.74 5.88 -5.27
CA HIS A 89 -5.53 7.32 -5.25
C HIS A 89 -4.32 7.78 -6.08
N LEU A 90 -3.65 6.85 -6.76
CA LEU A 90 -2.52 7.18 -7.61
C LEU A 90 -3.00 7.87 -8.89
N ASN A 91 -2.53 9.07 -9.10
CA ASN A 91 -2.69 9.86 -10.32
C ASN A 91 -1.39 10.61 -10.60
N ASP A 92 -1.30 11.24 -11.77
CA ASP A 92 -0.08 11.93 -12.19
C ASP A 92 0.38 12.97 -11.17
N LYS A 93 -0.53 13.78 -10.64
CA LYS A 93 -0.23 14.79 -9.64
C LYS A 93 0.34 14.18 -8.36
N THR A 94 -0.33 13.18 -7.80
CA THR A 94 0.10 12.50 -6.57
C THR A 94 1.44 11.80 -6.76
N LEU A 95 1.64 11.17 -7.91
CA LEU A 95 2.91 10.53 -8.25
C LEU A 95 4.06 11.55 -8.26
N PHE A 96 3.91 12.67 -8.98
CA PHE A 96 4.95 13.69 -9.06
C PHE A 96 5.21 14.39 -7.72
N GLU A 97 4.19 14.57 -6.88
CA GLU A 97 4.37 15.08 -5.51
C GLU A 97 5.23 14.14 -4.67
N ILE A 98 5.02 12.83 -4.76
CA ILE A 98 5.83 11.84 -4.07
C ILE A 98 7.26 11.84 -4.61
N LEU A 99 7.44 11.84 -5.93
CA LEU A 99 8.76 11.84 -6.57
C LEU A 99 9.56 13.11 -6.26
N ASN A 100 8.90 14.25 -6.14
CA ASN A 100 9.52 15.52 -5.77
C ASN A 100 9.77 15.67 -4.25
N GLY A 101 9.48 14.64 -3.46
CA GLY A 101 9.65 14.68 -2.01
C GLY A 101 8.62 15.55 -1.28
N LYS A 102 7.63 16.10 -1.98
CA LYS A 102 6.48 16.78 -1.38
C LYS A 102 5.54 15.72 -0.82
N ILE A 103 5.77 15.37 0.42
CA ILE A 103 4.85 14.55 1.18
C ILE A 103 3.69 15.46 1.57
N SER A 104 2.64 15.49 0.77
CA SER A 104 1.40 16.08 1.25
C SER A 104 0.96 15.27 2.47
N GLU A 105 0.72 15.95 3.58
CA GLU A 105 0.23 15.31 4.81
C GLU A 105 -1.13 14.62 4.59
N GLU A 106 -1.84 15.00 3.54
CA GLU A 106 -3.09 14.39 3.10
C GLU A 106 -2.99 12.90 2.75
N VAL A 107 -1.82 12.42 2.34
CA VAL A 107 -1.60 10.97 2.12
C VAL A 107 -1.41 10.21 3.44
N LYS A 108 -1.23 10.90 4.56
CA LYS A 108 -1.17 10.31 5.90
C LYS A 108 -2.56 9.97 6.48
N VAL A 109 -3.64 10.19 5.76
CA VAL A 109 -4.94 9.70 6.20
C VAL A 109 -4.98 8.19 5.95
N LYS A 110 -4.26 7.43 6.79
CA LYS A 110 -4.87 6.18 7.25
C LYS A 110 -6.28 6.59 7.66
N PRO A 111 -7.35 5.93 7.19
CA PRO A 111 -8.59 6.04 7.89
C PRO A 111 -8.23 5.65 9.34
N LYS A 112 -8.10 6.63 10.21
CA LYS A 112 -8.11 6.33 11.63
C LYS A 112 -9.38 5.51 11.76
N LYS A 113 -9.25 4.23 12.03
CA LYS A 113 -10.34 3.52 12.67
C LYS A 113 -10.61 4.36 13.89
N THR A 114 -11.59 5.24 13.79
CA THR A 114 -12.05 6.05 14.90
C THR A 114 -12.77 5.11 15.86
N SER A 115 -12.00 4.30 16.54
CA SER A 115 -12.52 3.65 17.73
C SER A 115 -12.56 4.73 18.80
N ILE A 116 -13.71 5.34 18.95
CA ILE A 116 -13.99 6.20 20.09
C ILE A 116 -13.99 5.30 21.32
N LYS A 117 -12.97 5.45 22.16
CA LYS A 117 -12.92 4.74 23.44
C LYS A 117 -13.86 5.43 24.41
N VAL A 118 -15.00 4.83 24.65
CA VAL A 118 -15.89 5.24 25.74
C VAL A 118 -15.36 4.67 27.05
N SER A 119 -15.26 5.50 28.10
CA SER A 119 -14.77 5.02 29.40
C SER A 119 -15.66 3.91 29.95
N LYS A 120 -15.05 2.93 30.61
CA LYS A 120 -15.79 1.83 31.26
C LYS A 120 -16.84 2.33 32.24
N LYS A 121 -16.60 3.46 32.89
CA LYS A 121 -17.53 4.10 33.82
C LYS A 121 -18.84 4.51 33.16
N VAL A 122 -18.77 5.09 31.96
CA VAL A 122 -19.94 5.46 31.16
C VAL A 122 -20.65 4.22 30.63
N LEU A 123 -19.90 3.25 30.12
CA LEU A 123 -20.46 1.99 29.63
C LEU A 123 -21.23 1.24 30.72
N ASN A 124 -20.64 1.09 31.92
CA ASN A 124 -21.28 0.40 33.01
C ASN A 124 -22.50 1.12 33.60
N LYS A 125 -22.59 2.45 33.40
CA LYS A 125 -23.75 3.25 33.84
C LYS A 125 -24.99 3.02 32.99
N TYR A 126 -24.82 2.83 31.67
CA TYR A 126 -25.92 2.77 30.71
C TYR A 126 -26.13 1.41 30.06
N PHE A 127 -25.13 0.54 30.08
CA PHE A 127 -25.15 -0.78 29.45
C PHE A 127 -24.89 -1.90 30.45
N LYS A 128 -25.64 -2.97 30.31
CA LYS A 128 -25.42 -4.20 31.10
C LYS A 128 -24.31 -5.05 30.47
N PRO A 129 -23.52 -5.80 31.27
CA PRO A 129 -22.45 -6.66 30.74
C PRO A 129 -22.93 -7.75 29.76
N GLU A 130 -24.20 -8.11 29.83
CA GLU A 130 -24.82 -9.18 29.03
C GLU A 130 -25.35 -8.70 27.68
N GLN A 131 -25.33 -7.39 27.39
CA GLN A 131 -25.82 -6.86 26.12
C GLN A 131 -24.85 -7.15 24.99
N LYS A 132 -25.40 -7.63 23.86
CA LYS A 132 -24.64 -7.89 22.65
C LYS A 132 -24.22 -6.56 21.97
N GLN A 133 -23.12 -6.59 21.25
CA GLN A 133 -22.58 -5.41 20.55
C GLN A 133 -23.61 -4.79 19.58
N ASP A 134 -24.40 -5.62 18.89
CA ASP A 134 -25.43 -5.13 17.96
C ASP A 134 -26.56 -4.36 18.66
N GLU A 135 -26.93 -4.75 19.86
CA GLU A 135 -27.91 -4.03 20.68
C GLU A 135 -27.38 -2.69 21.17
N ILE A 136 -26.11 -2.66 21.58
CA ILE A 136 -25.41 -1.44 22.00
C ILE A 136 -25.31 -0.46 20.83
N ASP A 137 -24.95 -0.90 19.66
CA ASP A 137 -24.84 -0.06 18.47
C ASP A 137 -26.19 0.56 18.07
N LYS A 138 -27.28 -0.21 18.14
CA LYS A 138 -28.65 0.29 17.89
C LYS A 138 -29.09 1.36 18.92
N ILE A 139 -28.76 1.18 20.17
CA ILE A 139 -29.07 2.14 21.23
C ILE A 139 -28.28 3.43 21.01
N ILE A 140 -26.99 3.33 20.68
CA ILE A 140 -26.15 4.50 20.39
C ILE A 140 -26.67 5.26 19.17
N GLU A 141 -27.00 4.56 18.08
CA GLU A 141 -27.54 5.16 16.87
C GLU A 141 -28.84 5.92 17.15
N LYS A 142 -29.75 5.30 17.87
CA LYS A 142 -31.02 5.93 18.27
C LYS A 142 -30.83 7.15 19.19
N ALA A 143 -29.90 7.05 20.13
CA ALA A 143 -29.58 8.16 21.04
C ALA A 143 -28.99 9.35 20.30
N LEU A 144 -28.10 9.11 19.32
CA LEU A 144 -27.50 10.14 18.49
C LEU A 144 -28.55 10.80 17.55
N GLU A 145 -29.44 10.01 16.97
CA GLU A 145 -30.55 10.53 16.18
C GLU A 145 -31.44 11.49 17.02
N MET A 146 -31.78 11.09 18.23
CA MET A 146 -32.56 11.93 19.14
C MET A 146 -31.84 13.21 19.56
N TYR A 147 -30.52 13.13 19.77
CA TYR A 147 -29.71 14.29 20.16
C TYR A 147 -29.58 15.32 19.04
N TYR A 148 -29.43 14.89 17.78
CA TYR A 148 -29.23 15.78 16.63
C TYR A 148 -30.53 16.22 15.95
N GLN A 149 -31.68 15.64 16.31
CA GLN A 149 -33.00 16.06 15.81
C GLN A 149 -33.60 17.26 16.57
N ASN A 150 -32.99 17.64 17.66
CA ASN A 150 -33.46 18.81 18.45
C ASN A 150 -32.73 20.09 18.02
#